data_de0b9694e4345e3cd33daf97633d8fa8
#
_entry.id   de0b9694e4345e3cd33daf97633d8fa8
#
_cell.length_a   1.000
_cell.length_b   1.000
_cell.length_c   1.000
_cell.angle_alpha   90.00
_cell.angle_beta   90.00
_cell.angle_gamma   90.00
#
_symmetry.space_group_name_H-M   'P 1'
#
loop_
_entity.id
_entity.type
_entity.pdbx_description
1 polymer ?
#
loop_
_entity_poly.entity_id
_entity_poly.type
_entity_poly.pdbx_seq_one_letter_code
_entity_poly.pdbx_strand_id
1 'polypeptide(L)'
;MLEEPGLITFAQTKIQPPRLRSGLIVRAALERNLHGALASRRLTVLQAPAGWGKTSALTRVLSQLPTGHAYVWIAADEDDDLQRFLACLSAALEPLDLAWRIAPRALPTLALAERGLRQVADEVANALASSEIERGTLVIDDAHRVKDPRVFELLRLLLESLPAPHWGLALSTRTVPDLPLARWRALDEVAELRLEDLRFDEQDVAALLAANGVAPDIASELARRTDGWAAGLRLLMSVGGGMGHGRSAAPGQRHVFEYLADEVLSAVDAELRDFLLRCSILPELTPRRCAYVAQQPRAGLLLERIEREGLFVVLLDAEERTLRLHDLFRDFLEDRLQRDHADELPGLLRRAAEHEPDLARAVGWLARAGAWEEAAQAMAERGPALVPLGGGPT
;
A
#
# COMPACT_ATOMS: atom_id res chain seq x y z
N MET A 1 -20.64 -1.53 44.72
CA MET A 1 -19.27 -1.81 44.27
C MET A 1 -19.32 -1.76 42.78
N LEU A 2 -18.96 -0.62 42.18
CA LEU A 2 -18.81 -0.50 40.72
C LEU A 2 -17.48 -1.17 40.43
N GLU A 3 -17.48 -2.24 39.63
CA GLU A 3 -16.27 -2.81 39.08
C GLU A 3 -15.51 -1.69 38.36
N GLU A 4 -14.25 -1.45 38.73
CA GLU A 4 -13.38 -0.57 37.95
C GLU A 4 -13.33 -1.14 36.52
N PRO A 5 -13.60 -0.33 35.49
CA PRO A 5 -13.48 -0.81 34.12
C PRO A 5 -12.05 -1.29 33.92
N GLY A 6 -11.90 -2.59 33.55
CA GLY A 6 -10.61 -3.24 33.39
C GLY A 6 -9.68 -2.34 32.57
N LEU A 7 -8.44 -2.14 33.05
CA LEU A 7 -7.44 -1.30 32.40
C LEU A 7 -7.23 -1.84 30.99
N ILE A 8 -7.62 -1.06 29.96
CA ILE A 8 -7.33 -1.41 28.58
C ILE A 8 -5.82 -1.27 28.41
N THR A 9 -5.13 -2.40 28.21
CA THR A 9 -3.67 -2.42 28.05
C THR A 9 -3.29 -2.45 26.58
N PHE A 10 -2.29 -1.64 26.23
CA PHE A 10 -1.66 -1.64 24.90
C PHE A 10 -0.16 -1.34 25.03
N ALA A 11 0.64 -1.72 24.03
CA ALA A 11 2.06 -1.45 24.04
C ALA A 11 2.34 0.05 23.85
N GLN A 12 3.21 0.65 24.67
CA GLN A 12 3.59 2.07 24.57
C GLN A 12 4.15 2.43 23.18
N THR A 13 4.76 1.48 22.48
CA THR A 13 5.22 1.65 21.10
C THR A 13 4.10 1.96 20.10
N LYS A 14 2.85 1.66 20.47
CA LYS A 14 1.67 1.95 19.64
C LYS A 14 1.37 3.44 19.53
N ILE A 15 1.72 4.20 20.53
CA ILE A 15 1.51 5.66 20.58
C ILE A 15 2.78 6.46 20.34
N GLN A 16 3.78 5.86 19.73
CA GLN A 16 5.05 6.49 19.38
C GLN A 16 5.40 6.19 17.92
N PRO A 17 5.92 7.18 17.17
CA PRO A 17 6.42 6.90 15.83
C PRO A 17 7.60 5.93 15.90
N PRO A 18 7.77 5.03 14.94
CA PRO A 18 8.89 4.13 14.90
C PRO A 18 10.20 4.92 14.74
N ARG A 19 11.28 4.38 15.29
CA ARG A 19 12.62 5.00 15.15
C ARG A 19 13.02 5.05 13.68
N LEU A 20 13.52 6.21 13.24
CA LEU A 20 14.10 6.34 11.91
C LEU A 20 15.32 5.41 11.79
N ARG A 21 15.32 4.60 10.76
CA ARG A 21 16.45 3.69 10.49
C ARG A 21 17.61 4.47 9.89
N SER A 22 18.85 4.03 10.20
CA SER A 22 20.04 4.53 9.51
C SER A 22 19.98 4.24 8.00
N GLY A 23 20.55 5.11 7.17
CA GLY A 23 20.56 4.95 5.72
C GLY A 23 19.27 5.32 5.00
N LEU A 24 18.35 6.04 5.66
CA LEU A 24 17.26 6.71 4.97
C LEU A 24 17.79 7.92 4.21
N ILE A 25 17.42 8.04 2.94
CA ILE A 25 17.75 9.21 2.13
C ILE A 25 16.80 10.36 2.37
N VAL A 26 17.26 11.58 2.07
CA VAL A 26 16.41 12.77 2.01
C VAL A 26 15.69 12.79 0.66
N ARG A 27 14.36 12.75 0.71
CA ARG A 27 13.50 12.89 -0.48
C ARG A 27 12.89 14.29 -0.48
N ALA A 28 13.68 15.26 -0.88
CA ALA A 28 13.35 16.69 -0.68
C ALA A 28 12.00 17.10 -1.29
N ALA A 29 11.61 16.58 -2.45
CA ALA A 29 10.31 16.86 -3.06
C ALA A 29 9.16 16.27 -2.24
N LEU A 30 9.22 14.99 -1.89
CA LEU A 30 8.22 14.32 -1.07
C LEU A 30 8.11 14.98 0.31
N GLU A 31 9.25 15.26 0.96
CA GLU A 31 9.28 15.87 2.29
C GLU A 31 8.64 17.27 2.28
N ARG A 32 8.92 18.09 1.25
CA ARG A 32 8.28 19.42 1.08
C ARG A 32 6.78 19.30 0.85
N ASN A 33 6.34 18.39 -0.04
CA ASN A 33 4.92 18.18 -0.33
C ASN A 33 4.17 17.72 0.91
N LEU A 34 4.72 16.74 1.63
CA LEU A 34 4.11 16.21 2.86
C LEU A 34 4.09 17.27 3.97
N HIS A 35 5.19 17.99 4.18
CA HIS A 35 5.25 19.09 5.13
C HIS A 35 4.21 20.17 4.81
N GLY A 36 4.11 20.58 3.55
CA GLY A 36 3.11 21.55 3.09
C GLY A 36 1.68 21.06 3.30
N ALA A 37 1.41 19.78 3.04
CA ALA A 37 0.12 19.15 3.28
C ALA A 37 -0.25 19.17 4.78
N LEU A 38 0.65 18.71 5.66
CA LEU A 38 0.44 18.72 7.10
C LEU A 38 0.25 20.13 7.66
N ALA A 39 0.90 21.13 7.05
CA ALA A 39 0.81 22.52 7.49
C ALA A 39 -0.47 23.24 7.03
N SER A 40 -1.10 22.83 5.92
CA SER A 40 -2.19 23.58 5.30
C SER A 40 -3.51 22.83 5.18
N ARG A 41 -3.50 21.51 5.24
CA ARG A 41 -4.72 20.70 5.01
C ARG A 41 -5.30 20.19 6.32
N ARG A 42 -6.62 20.02 6.34
CA ARG A 42 -7.32 19.40 7.48
C ARG A 42 -7.08 17.88 7.52
N LEU A 43 -6.99 17.25 6.35
CA LEU A 43 -6.72 15.83 6.21
C LEU A 43 -5.56 15.60 5.22
N THR A 44 -4.59 14.80 5.62
CA THR A 44 -3.52 14.30 4.74
C THR A 44 -3.59 12.78 4.69
N VAL A 45 -3.73 12.20 3.51
CA VAL A 45 -3.81 10.74 3.31
C VAL A 45 -2.60 10.27 2.51
N LEU A 46 -1.83 9.33 3.08
CA LEU A 46 -0.77 8.62 2.36
C LEU A 46 -1.30 7.23 2.01
N GLN A 47 -1.62 7.02 0.73
CA GLN A 47 -2.19 5.77 0.26
C GLN A 47 -1.24 5.05 -0.69
N ALA A 48 -0.72 3.90 -0.26
CA ALA A 48 0.07 2.99 -1.10
C ALA A 48 0.11 1.60 -0.48
N PRO A 49 0.43 0.54 -1.25
CA PRO A 49 0.63 -0.82 -0.74
C PRO A 49 1.70 -0.91 0.35
N ALA A 50 1.96 -2.13 0.83
CA ALA A 50 3.01 -2.40 1.81
C ALA A 50 4.41 -2.04 1.27
N GLY A 51 5.29 -1.54 2.15
CA GLY A 51 6.70 -1.32 1.80
C GLY A 51 7.02 -0.10 0.93
N TRP A 52 6.05 0.78 0.64
CA TRP A 52 6.26 2.02 -0.14
C TRP A 52 6.74 3.21 0.69
N GLY A 53 7.02 3.01 1.96
CA GLY A 53 7.65 4.03 2.80
C GLY A 53 6.71 5.06 3.44
N LYS A 54 5.39 4.86 3.48
CA LYS A 54 4.41 5.76 4.10
C LYS A 54 4.80 6.18 5.53
N THR A 55 4.96 5.19 6.40
CA THR A 55 5.36 5.39 7.80
C THR A 55 6.69 6.11 7.93
N SER A 56 7.69 5.73 7.09
CA SER A 56 9.01 6.36 7.11
C SER A 56 8.96 7.83 6.68
N ALA A 57 8.14 8.16 5.67
CA ALA A 57 7.95 9.53 5.21
C ALA A 57 7.30 10.39 6.30
N LEU A 58 6.21 9.91 6.91
CA LEU A 58 5.54 10.58 8.03
C LEU A 58 6.51 10.80 9.19
N THR A 59 7.15 9.74 9.69
CA THR A 59 8.07 9.81 10.82
C THR A 59 9.20 10.79 10.56
N ARG A 60 9.73 10.83 9.33
CA ARG A 60 10.81 11.73 8.96
C ARG A 60 10.36 13.19 8.96
N VAL A 61 9.24 13.52 8.34
CA VAL A 61 8.72 14.88 8.31
C VAL A 61 8.34 15.36 9.72
N LEU A 62 7.69 14.50 10.50
CA LEU A 62 7.32 14.82 11.89
C LEU A 62 8.54 15.04 12.80
N SER A 63 9.66 14.34 12.56
CA SER A 63 10.90 14.54 13.32
C SER A 63 11.59 15.88 13.03
N GLN A 64 11.15 16.62 12.01
CA GLN A 64 11.70 17.90 11.56
C GLN A 64 10.73 19.07 11.75
N LEU A 65 9.65 18.87 12.51
CA LEU A 65 8.67 19.92 12.76
C LEU A 65 9.29 21.11 13.49
N PRO A 66 8.90 22.36 13.14
CA PRO A 66 9.34 23.55 13.84
C PRO A 66 8.91 23.57 15.30
N THR A 67 9.56 24.43 16.09
CA THR A 67 9.11 24.74 17.46
C THR A 67 7.68 25.28 17.42
N GLY A 68 6.85 24.91 18.40
CA GLY A 68 5.41 25.27 18.41
C GLY A 68 4.51 24.27 17.68
N HIS A 69 5.07 23.30 16.93
CA HIS A 69 4.31 22.24 16.29
C HIS A 69 4.33 20.98 17.15
N ALA A 70 3.21 20.27 17.14
CA ALA A 70 3.05 19.01 17.87
C ALA A 70 2.46 17.91 16.96
N TYR A 71 2.69 16.67 17.36
CA TYR A 71 1.96 15.55 16.75
C TYR A 71 1.56 14.53 17.82
N VAL A 72 0.49 13.81 17.51
CA VAL A 72 0.00 12.67 18.29
C VAL A 72 0.02 11.46 17.35
N TRP A 73 0.64 10.37 17.78
CA TRP A 73 0.81 9.17 16.94
C TRP A 73 0.04 8.00 17.50
N ILE A 74 -0.70 7.30 16.62
CA ILE A 74 -1.33 6.01 16.90
C ILE A 74 -1.00 5.06 15.73
N ALA A 75 -0.32 3.96 16.01
CA ALA A 75 -0.14 2.86 15.08
C ALA A 75 -1.35 1.92 15.20
N ALA A 76 -2.20 1.89 14.19
CA ALA A 76 -3.41 1.07 14.19
C ALA A 76 -3.10 -0.41 14.00
N ASP A 77 -3.88 -1.28 14.65
CA ASP A 77 -3.82 -2.73 14.47
C ASP A 77 -5.23 -3.35 14.34
N GLU A 78 -5.29 -4.66 14.14
CA GLU A 78 -6.55 -5.38 13.90
C GLU A 78 -7.42 -5.53 15.14
N ASP A 79 -6.81 -5.37 16.32
CA ASP A 79 -7.49 -5.48 17.61
C ASP A 79 -8.07 -4.12 18.07
N ASP A 80 -7.90 -3.06 17.27
CA ASP A 80 -8.41 -1.73 17.60
C ASP A 80 -9.92 -1.65 17.38
N ASP A 81 -10.68 -1.98 18.42
CA ASP A 81 -12.05 -1.52 18.55
C ASP A 81 -12.11 -0.06 19.04
N LEU A 82 -13.30 0.52 19.09
CA LEU A 82 -13.49 1.90 19.53
C LEU A 82 -12.94 2.16 20.92
N GLN A 83 -13.10 1.22 21.86
CA GLN A 83 -12.66 1.40 23.26
C GLN A 83 -11.16 1.45 23.37
N ARG A 84 -10.47 0.52 22.71
CA ARG A 84 -9.02 0.45 22.66
C ARG A 84 -8.42 1.64 21.91
N PHE A 85 -9.02 2.02 20.78
CA PHE A 85 -8.60 3.20 20.03
C PHE A 85 -8.69 4.48 20.88
N LEU A 86 -9.79 4.68 21.63
CA LEU A 86 -9.95 5.83 22.53
C LEU A 86 -8.97 5.80 23.69
N ALA A 87 -8.66 4.63 24.25
CA ALA A 87 -7.63 4.50 25.26
C ALA A 87 -6.23 4.90 24.72
N CYS A 88 -5.89 4.46 23.49
CA CYS A 88 -4.66 4.86 22.81
C CYS A 88 -4.65 6.37 22.53
N LEU A 89 -5.74 6.95 22.05
CA LEU A 89 -5.87 8.38 21.76
C LEU A 89 -5.70 9.19 23.04
N SER A 90 -6.35 8.80 24.14
CA SER A 90 -6.22 9.48 25.44
C SER A 90 -4.78 9.50 25.93
N ALA A 91 -4.10 8.35 25.88
CA ALA A 91 -2.71 8.24 26.30
C ALA A 91 -1.73 8.99 25.36
N ALA A 92 -2.01 8.99 24.06
CA ALA A 92 -1.19 9.70 23.09
C ALA A 92 -1.32 11.24 23.19
N LEU A 93 -2.45 11.73 23.72
CA LEU A 93 -2.70 13.15 23.98
C LEU A 93 -2.14 13.62 25.36
N GLU A 94 -1.87 12.70 26.29
CA GLU A 94 -1.41 13.04 27.64
C GLU A 94 -0.16 13.93 27.68
N PRO A 95 0.88 13.72 26.84
CA PRO A 95 2.08 14.57 26.85
C PRO A 95 1.84 16.05 26.47
N LEU A 96 0.67 16.36 25.87
CA LEU A 96 0.33 17.74 25.47
C LEU A 96 -0.22 18.58 26.61
N ASP A 97 -0.46 18.01 27.79
CA ASP A 97 -0.98 18.66 29.00
C ASP A 97 -2.20 19.56 28.72
N LEU A 98 -3.19 19.01 28.03
CA LEU A 98 -4.36 19.73 27.55
C LEU A 98 -5.36 20.00 28.69
N ALA A 99 -6.07 21.14 28.61
CA ALA A 99 -7.13 21.49 29.55
C ALA A 99 -8.44 20.72 29.24
N TRP A 100 -8.58 19.55 29.84
CA TRP A 100 -9.77 18.69 29.67
C TRP A 100 -10.91 19.10 30.59
N ARG A 101 -12.16 19.11 30.04
CA ARG A 101 -13.38 19.23 30.83
C ARG A 101 -13.81 17.90 31.41
N ILE A 102 -13.60 16.83 30.64
CA ILE A 102 -13.84 15.43 31.01
C ILE A 102 -12.48 14.72 31.02
N ALA A 103 -12.17 14.00 32.09
CA ALA A 103 -10.90 13.29 32.19
C ALA A 103 -10.71 12.35 30.97
N PRO A 104 -9.56 12.36 30.28
CA PRO A 104 -9.30 11.55 29.06
C PRO A 104 -9.63 10.07 29.24
N ARG A 105 -9.34 9.50 30.41
CA ARG A 105 -9.67 8.10 30.77
C ARG A 105 -11.17 7.77 30.76
N ALA A 106 -12.04 8.80 30.78
CA ALA A 106 -13.48 8.62 30.70
C ALA A 106 -14.04 8.63 29.25
N LEU A 107 -13.21 9.00 28.25
CA LEU A 107 -13.63 9.04 26.83
C LEU A 107 -14.17 7.69 26.32
N PRO A 108 -13.57 6.54 26.64
CA PRO A 108 -14.15 5.24 26.26
C PRO A 108 -15.57 5.02 26.82
N THR A 109 -15.82 5.39 28.08
CA THR A 109 -17.14 5.27 28.68
C THR A 109 -18.13 6.28 28.10
N LEU A 110 -17.70 7.50 27.85
CA LEU A 110 -18.51 8.55 27.22
C LEU A 110 -19.00 8.11 25.83
N ALA A 111 -18.16 7.44 25.05
CA ALA A 111 -18.48 6.96 23.72
C ALA A 111 -19.63 5.92 23.67
N LEU A 112 -19.98 5.30 24.80
CA LEU A 112 -21.08 4.32 24.89
C LEU A 112 -22.46 5.00 25.03
N ALA A 113 -22.51 6.31 25.32
CA ALA A 113 -23.77 7.04 25.45
C ALA A 113 -24.40 7.30 24.07
N GLU A 114 -25.72 7.57 24.06
CA GLU A 114 -26.40 8.05 22.87
C GLU A 114 -25.76 9.37 22.39
N ARG A 115 -25.23 9.54 21.27
CA ARG A 115 -24.40 10.66 20.77
C ARG A 115 -23.00 10.74 21.40
N GLY A 116 -22.55 9.69 22.09
CA GLY A 116 -21.26 9.67 22.80
C GLY A 116 -20.07 9.94 21.90
N LEU A 117 -20.05 9.43 20.64
CA LEU A 117 -18.98 9.70 19.68
C LEU A 117 -18.85 11.19 19.35
N ARG A 118 -19.99 11.90 19.16
CA ARG A 118 -19.97 13.36 18.93
C ARG A 118 -19.43 14.09 20.15
N GLN A 119 -19.86 13.71 21.36
CA GLN A 119 -19.38 14.32 22.59
C GLN A 119 -17.87 14.08 22.80
N VAL A 120 -17.37 12.89 22.46
CA VAL A 120 -15.92 12.59 22.49
C VAL A 120 -15.18 13.48 21.49
N ALA A 121 -15.65 13.59 20.25
CA ALA A 121 -15.02 14.42 19.23
C ALA A 121 -14.96 15.89 19.64
N ASP A 122 -16.07 16.42 20.18
CA ASP A 122 -16.17 17.80 20.63
C ASP A 122 -15.28 18.07 21.86
N GLU A 123 -15.18 17.12 22.79
CA GLU A 123 -14.28 17.23 23.96
C GLU A 123 -12.82 17.26 23.54
N VAL A 124 -12.38 16.35 22.66
CA VAL A 124 -11.01 16.33 22.13
C VAL A 124 -10.74 17.64 21.38
N ALA A 125 -11.65 18.08 20.50
CA ALA A 125 -11.48 19.32 19.74
C ALA A 125 -11.38 20.55 20.65
N ASN A 126 -12.19 20.65 21.71
CA ASN A 126 -12.15 21.73 22.68
C ASN A 126 -10.83 21.73 23.50
N ALA A 127 -10.37 20.55 23.91
CA ALA A 127 -9.08 20.42 24.61
C ALA A 127 -7.92 20.86 23.72
N LEU A 128 -7.91 20.46 22.45
CA LEU A 128 -6.90 20.88 21.47
C LEU A 128 -6.99 22.38 21.14
N ALA A 129 -8.20 22.94 21.05
CA ALA A 129 -8.40 24.37 20.79
C ALA A 129 -7.92 25.27 21.95
N SER A 130 -7.90 24.76 23.17
CA SER A 130 -7.42 25.50 24.35
C SER A 130 -5.91 25.42 24.54
N SER A 131 -5.20 24.66 23.71
CA SER A 131 -3.73 24.55 23.78
C SER A 131 -3.03 25.74 23.13
N GLU A 132 -1.79 26.04 23.58
CA GLU A 132 -0.91 27.04 22.96
C GLU A 132 -0.16 26.48 21.71
N ILE A 133 -0.54 25.30 21.22
CA ILE A 133 0.09 24.64 20.07
C ILE A 133 -0.32 25.40 18.80
N GLU A 134 0.68 25.94 18.08
CA GLU A 134 0.45 26.69 16.85
C GLU A 134 -0.07 25.79 15.73
N ARG A 135 0.48 24.57 15.62
CA ARG A 135 0.08 23.56 14.65
C ARG A 135 0.23 22.16 15.23
N GLY A 136 -0.82 21.35 15.13
CA GLY A 136 -0.81 19.95 15.55
C GLY A 136 -1.33 18.99 14.50
N THR A 137 -0.84 17.76 14.56
CA THR A 137 -1.29 16.67 13.66
C THR A 137 -1.61 15.43 14.46
N LEU A 138 -2.83 14.92 14.33
CA LEU A 138 -3.19 13.59 14.78
C LEU A 138 -2.81 12.59 13.67
N VAL A 139 -1.93 11.65 13.96
CA VAL A 139 -1.43 10.67 13.00
C VAL A 139 -1.98 9.29 13.32
N ILE A 140 -2.67 8.68 12.35
CA ILE A 140 -3.11 7.28 12.43
C ILE A 140 -2.34 6.50 11.36
N ASP A 141 -1.34 5.77 11.80
CA ASP A 141 -0.53 4.94 10.92
C ASP A 141 -1.20 3.57 10.74
N ASP A 142 -1.13 3.04 9.52
CA ASP A 142 -1.77 1.79 9.09
C ASP A 142 -3.29 1.72 9.37
N ALA A 143 -4.01 2.83 9.16
CA ALA A 143 -5.46 2.97 9.40
C ALA A 143 -6.32 1.87 8.75
N HIS A 144 -5.86 1.25 7.65
CA HIS A 144 -6.54 0.12 6.99
C HIS A 144 -6.67 -1.13 7.85
N ARG A 145 -5.93 -1.25 8.95
CA ARG A 145 -5.97 -2.39 9.87
C ARG A 145 -7.15 -2.31 10.84
N VAL A 146 -7.70 -1.12 11.04
CA VAL A 146 -8.89 -0.93 11.88
C VAL A 146 -10.12 -1.55 11.22
N LYS A 147 -10.78 -2.47 11.93
CA LYS A 147 -11.99 -3.17 11.45
C LYS A 147 -13.28 -2.61 12.02
N ASP A 148 -13.22 -1.90 13.15
CA ASP A 148 -14.40 -1.28 13.78
C ASP A 148 -14.81 0.01 13.03
N PRO A 149 -15.98 0.05 12.35
CA PRO A 149 -16.41 1.22 11.60
C PRO A 149 -16.66 2.46 12.49
N ARG A 150 -16.90 2.25 13.78
CA ARG A 150 -17.10 3.35 14.73
C ARG A 150 -15.85 4.20 14.93
N VAL A 151 -14.66 3.63 14.71
CA VAL A 151 -13.40 4.39 14.72
C VAL A 151 -13.38 5.39 13.55
N PHE A 152 -13.76 4.96 12.34
CA PHE A 152 -13.84 5.88 11.19
C PHE A 152 -14.94 6.92 11.36
N GLU A 153 -16.06 6.56 12.00
CA GLU A 153 -17.08 7.55 12.37
C GLU A 153 -16.53 8.59 13.35
N LEU A 154 -15.78 8.17 14.37
CA LEU A 154 -15.09 9.08 15.28
C LEU A 154 -14.10 9.99 14.54
N LEU A 155 -13.25 9.42 13.65
CA LEU A 155 -12.29 10.19 12.85
C LEU A 155 -13.02 11.23 11.96
N ARG A 156 -14.14 10.88 11.36
CA ARG A 156 -14.99 11.82 10.62
C ARG A 156 -15.50 12.97 11.52
N LEU A 157 -16.01 12.64 12.69
CA LEU A 157 -16.49 13.63 13.65
C LEU A 157 -15.37 14.54 14.14
N LEU A 158 -14.19 13.97 14.41
CA LEU A 158 -12.99 14.75 14.76
C LEU A 158 -12.60 15.71 13.64
N LEU A 159 -12.57 15.24 12.38
CA LEU A 159 -12.29 16.10 11.23
C LEU A 159 -13.27 17.28 11.12
N GLU A 160 -14.55 17.09 11.48
CA GLU A 160 -15.55 18.16 11.50
C GLU A 160 -15.32 19.16 12.65
N SER A 161 -14.88 18.68 13.80
CA SER A 161 -14.77 19.47 15.04
C SER A 161 -13.38 20.06 15.29
N LEU A 162 -12.30 19.49 14.70
CA LEU A 162 -10.93 19.97 14.93
C LEU A 162 -10.78 21.46 14.63
N PRO A 163 -10.06 22.21 15.49
CA PRO A 163 -9.85 23.65 15.30
C PRO A 163 -8.94 23.93 14.11
N ALA A 164 -9.54 24.23 12.95
CA ALA A 164 -8.80 24.64 11.76
C ALA A 164 -8.33 26.10 11.84
N PRO A 165 -7.15 26.45 11.33
CA PRO A 165 -6.16 25.60 10.68
C PRO A 165 -5.16 24.91 11.63
N HIS A 166 -5.33 25.06 12.95
CA HIS A 166 -4.32 24.68 13.94
C HIS A 166 -4.13 23.16 14.07
N TRP A 167 -5.16 22.37 13.86
CA TRP A 167 -5.08 20.91 13.97
C TRP A 167 -5.58 20.22 12.71
N GLY A 168 -4.87 19.16 12.31
CA GLY A 168 -5.22 18.29 11.18
C GLY A 168 -5.05 16.81 11.52
N LEU A 169 -5.56 15.97 10.63
CA LEU A 169 -5.44 14.51 10.69
C LEU A 169 -4.54 14.03 9.55
N ALA A 170 -3.63 13.12 9.84
CA ALA A 170 -2.83 12.41 8.85
C ALA A 170 -3.08 10.90 8.96
N LEU A 171 -3.37 10.26 7.83
CA LEU A 171 -3.61 8.83 7.75
C LEU A 171 -2.59 8.18 6.84
N SER A 172 -1.93 7.11 7.28
CA SER A 172 -1.30 6.17 6.37
C SER A 172 -2.22 4.96 6.17
N THR A 173 -2.39 4.51 4.94
CA THR A 173 -3.32 3.42 4.62
C THR A 173 -2.88 2.67 3.36
N ARG A 174 -3.32 1.40 3.21
CA ARG A 174 -3.18 0.65 1.95
C ARG A 174 -4.40 0.85 1.04
N THR A 175 -5.54 1.13 1.61
CA THR A 175 -6.84 1.23 0.92
C THR A 175 -7.41 2.63 1.07
N VAL A 176 -8.42 2.97 0.29
CA VAL A 176 -9.17 4.21 0.49
C VAL A 176 -9.83 4.16 1.87
N PRO A 177 -9.57 5.12 2.77
CA PRO A 177 -10.19 5.14 4.09
C PRO A 177 -11.70 5.38 3.99
N ASP A 178 -12.48 4.80 4.89
CA ASP A 178 -13.93 4.99 4.98
C ASP A 178 -14.27 6.37 5.57
N LEU A 179 -13.95 7.40 4.80
CA LEU A 179 -14.17 8.81 5.11
C LEU A 179 -14.82 9.52 3.91
N PRO A 180 -15.65 10.55 4.08
CA PRO A 180 -16.30 11.27 3.00
C PRO A 180 -15.32 12.20 2.25
N LEU A 181 -14.29 11.62 1.62
CA LEU A 181 -13.20 12.35 0.97
C LEU A 181 -13.69 13.31 -0.12
N ALA A 182 -14.78 12.96 -0.83
CA ALA A 182 -15.33 13.81 -1.88
C ALA A 182 -15.70 15.21 -1.38
N ARG A 183 -16.30 15.30 -0.17
CA ARG A 183 -16.62 16.58 0.48
C ARG A 183 -15.36 17.40 0.77
N TRP A 184 -14.35 16.78 1.34
CA TRP A 184 -13.10 17.45 1.73
C TRP A 184 -12.28 17.87 0.51
N ARG A 185 -12.30 17.07 -0.58
CA ARG A 185 -11.71 17.44 -1.88
C ARG A 185 -12.37 18.69 -2.46
N ALA A 186 -13.70 18.75 -2.41
CA ALA A 186 -14.44 19.93 -2.93
C ALA A 186 -14.13 21.21 -2.15
N LEU A 187 -13.73 21.11 -0.89
CA LEU A 187 -13.33 22.23 -0.04
C LEU A 187 -11.83 22.54 -0.09
N ASP A 188 -11.05 21.80 -0.88
CA ASP A 188 -9.57 21.88 -0.91
C ASP A 188 -8.93 21.66 0.48
N GLU A 189 -9.56 20.84 1.33
CA GLU A 189 -9.12 20.54 2.70
C GLU A 189 -8.41 19.19 2.84
N VAL A 190 -8.27 18.40 1.75
CA VAL A 190 -7.54 17.13 1.75
C VAL A 190 -6.34 17.18 0.82
N ALA A 191 -5.23 16.62 1.29
CA ALA A 191 -4.08 16.27 0.47
C ALA A 191 -3.98 14.73 0.40
N GLU A 192 -3.82 14.21 -0.80
CA GLU A 192 -3.64 12.77 -1.03
C GLU A 192 -2.27 12.56 -1.68
N LEU A 193 -1.39 11.88 -0.95
CA LEU A 193 -0.14 11.38 -1.49
C LEU A 193 -0.35 9.91 -1.84
N ARG A 194 -0.21 9.58 -3.10
CA ARG A 194 -0.46 8.25 -3.63
C ARG A 194 0.85 7.52 -3.93
N LEU A 195 0.73 6.35 -4.52
CA LEU A 195 1.86 5.51 -4.89
C LEU A 195 2.89 6.27 -5.74
N GLU A 196 2.41 7.09 -6.70
CA GLU A 196 3.26 7.87 -7.60
C GLU A 196 4.14 8.86 -6.84
N ASP A 197 3.61 9.49 -5.78
CA ASP A 197 4.36 10.43 -4.93
C ASP A 197 5.41 9.71 -4.05
N LEU A 198 5.10 8.47 -3.66
CA LEU A 198 5.94 7.66 -2.78
C LEU A 198 6.99 6.83 -3.53
N ARG A 199 6.83 6.67 -4.85
CA ARG A 199 7.76 5.93 -5.71
C ARG A 199 9.14 6.57 -5.67
N PHE A 200 10.18 5.75 -5.54
CA PHE A 200 11.57 6.19 -5.68
C PHE A 200 11.85 6.41 -7.16
N ASP A 201 12.29 7.58 -7.53
CA ASP A 201 12.82 7.84 -8.86
C ASP A 201 14.27 7.37 -8.98
N GLU A 202 14.87 7.50 -10.16
CA GLU A 202 16.24 7.08 -10.40
C GLU A 202 17.25 7.84 -9.53
N GLN A 203 17.00 9.12 -9.22
CA GLN A 203 17.85 9.94 -8.36
C GLN A 203 17.76 9.48 -6.90
N ASP A 204 16.56 9.18 -6.43
CA ASP A 204 16.32 8.59 -5.10
C ASP A 204 17.04 7.24 -4.96
N VAL A 205 16.97 6.38 -6.00
CA VAL A 205 17.66 5.09 -6.01
C VAL A 205 19.17 5.27 -5.98
N ALA A 206 19.70 6.17 -6.80
CA ALA A 206 21.15 6.47 -6.82
C ALA A 206 21.62 6.99 -5.45
N ALA A 207 20.85 7.91 -4.82
CA ALA A 207 21.16 8.41 -3.48
C ALA A 207 21.11 7.29 -2.42
N LEU A 208 20.14 6.37 -2.53
CA LEU A 208 20.01 5.23 -1.63
C LEU A 208 21.21 4.26 -1.77
N LEU A 209 21.65 3.99 -3.00
CA LEU A 209 22.84 3.18 -3.28
C LEU A 209 24.09 3.81 -2.67
N ALA A 210 24.31 5.10 -2.94
CA ALA A 210 25.45 5.85 -2.41
C ALA A 210 25.47 5.87 -0.87
N ALA A 211 24.32 6.07 -0.22
CA ALA A 211 24.19 6.05 1.25
C ALA A 211 24.52 4.67 1.87
N ASN A 212 24.46 3.60 1.06
CA ASN A 212 24.79 2.25 1.48
C ASN A 212 26.13 1.72 0.91
N GLY A 213 26.95 2.61 0.32
CA GLY A 213 28.27 2.25 -0.21
C GLY A 213 28.24 1.41 -1.49
N VAL A 214 27.12 1.43 -2.22
CA VAL A 214 26.94 0.72 -3.49
C VAL A 214 27.10 1.69 -4.65
N ALA A 215 27.77 1.28 -5.71
CA ALA A 215 27.97 2.12 -6.89
C ALA A 215 26.63 2.46 -7.57
N PRO A 216 26.44 3.71 -8.02
CA PRO A 216 25.15 4.18 -8.57
C PRO A 216 24.89 3.72 -10.01
N ASP A 217 25.84 3.09 -10.67
CA ASP A 217 25.78 2.63 -12.07
C ASP A 217 24.62 1.65 -12.35
N ILE A 218 24.11 0.98 -11.31
CA ILE A 218 22.97 0.06 -11.40
C ILE A 218 21.63 0.72 -11.01
N ALA A 219 21.61 2.04 -10.75
CA ALA A 219 20.43 2.72 -10.24
C ALA A 219 19.22 2.63 -11.19
N SER A 220 19.44 2.87 -12.49
CA SER A 220 18.36 2.81 -13.50
C SER A 220 17.78 1.41 -13.61
N GLU A 221 18.60 0.36 -13.58
CA GLU A 221 18.12 -1.01 -13.63
C GLU A 221 17.35 -1.40 -12.35
N LEU A 222 17.86 -1.02 -11.19
CA LEU A 222 17.14 -1.25 -9.93
C LEU A 222 15.83 -0.48 -9.86
N ALA A 223 15.80 0.79 -10.25
CA ALA A 223 14.58 1.60 -10.31
C ALA A 223 13.54 0.93 -11.22
N ARG A 224 13.96 0.48 -12.41
CA ARG A 224 13.09 -0.22 -13.35
C ARG A 224 12.56 -1.55 -12.80
N ARG A 225 13.41 -2.40 -12.21
CA ARG A 225 13.00 -3.71 -11.68
C ARG A 225 12.10 -3.62 -10.47
N THR A 226 12.32 -2.66 -9.60
CA THR A 226 11.54 -2.47 -8.39
C THR A 226 10.36 -1.53 -8.60
N ASP A 227 10.26 -0.90 -9.77
CA ASP A 227 9.31 0.18 -10.03
C ASP A 227 9.33 1.26 -8.93
N GLY A 228 10.52 1.48 -8.34
CA GLY A 228 10.72 2.41 -7.23
C GLY A 228 10.15 1.96 -5.89
N TRP A 229 9.85 0.68 -5.71
CA TRP A 229 9.34 0.14 -4.45
C TRP A 229 10.42 0.10 -3.37
N ALA A 230 10.28 0.93 -2.34
CA ALA A 230 11.29 1.16 -1.31
C ALA A 230 11.73 -0.11 -0.57
N ALA A 231 10.79 -1.00 -0.17
CA ALA A 231 11.13 -2.25 0.50
C ALA A 231 11.87 -3.21 -0.43
N GLY A 232 11.43 -3.31 -1.70
CA GLY A 232 12.10 -4.13 -2.71
C GLY A 232 13.55 -3.68 -2.96
N LEU A 233 13.78 -2.37 -3.10
CA LEU A 233 15.12 -1.80 -3.21
C LEU A 233 16.01 -2.22 -2.03
N ARG A 234 15.53 -2.05 -0.80
CA ARG A 234 16.30 -2.41 0.40
C ARG A 234 16.59 -3.89 0.50
N LEU A 235 15.62 -4.74 0.20
CA LEU A 235 15.78 -6.20 0.23
C LEU A 235 16.78 -6.68 -0.83
N LEU A 236 16.73 -6.13 -2.04
CA LEU A 236 17.70 -6.44 -3.08
C LEU A 236 19.14 -5.98 -2.71
N MET A 237 19.27 -4.84 -2.05
CA MET A 237 20.55 -4.30 -1.62
C MET A 237 21.15 -5.06 -0.41
N SER A 238 20.33 -5.60 0.50
CA SER A 238 20.77 -6.25 1.74
C SER A 238 21.68 -7.47 1.52
N VAL A 239 21.72 -8.01 0.32
CA VAL A 239 22.47 -9.23 -0.06
C VAL A 239 23.60 -8.92 -1.05
N GLY A 240 24.13 -7.70 -1.02
CA GLY A 240 25.36 -7.37 -1.76
C GLY A 240 25.21 -7.22 -3.27
N GLY A 241 24.04 -6.78 -3.75
CA GLY A 241 23.86 -6.37 -5.15
C GLY A 241 24.03 -7.47 -6.22
N GLY A 242 24.04 -8.74 -5.83
CA GLY A 242 24.18 -9.86 -6.75
C GLY A 242 22.95 -10.04 -7.64
N MET A 243 22.94 -9.39 -8.81
CA MET A 243 21.92 -9.61 -9.85
C MET A 243 22.32 -10.81 -10.71
N GLY A 244 21.95 -12.01 -10.25
CA GLY A 244 22.12 -13.23 -11.06
C GLY A 244 21.04 -13.30 -12.15
N HIS A 245 21.44 -13.29 -13.40
CA HIS A 245 20.63 -13.68 -14.55
C HIS A 245 20.59 -15.22 -14.64
N GLY A 246 19.84 -15.88 -13.78
CA GLY A 246 19.77 -17.34 -13.78
C GLY A 246 18.48 -17.87 -13.16
N ARG A 247 18.06 -19.07 -13.57
CA ARG A 247 16.85 -19.80 -13.13
C ARG A 247 16.79 -20.13 -11.62
N SER A 248 17.80 -19.74 -10.83
CA SER A 248 17.80 -19.82 -9.38
C SER A 248 17.70 -18.39 -8.83
N ALA A 249 16.71 -18.11 -8.00
CA ALA A 249 16.50 -16.79 -7.39
C ALA A 249 17.81 -16.33 -6.72
N ALA A 250 18.31 -15.16 -7.12
CA ALA A 250 19.45 -14.53 -6.45
C ALA A 250 19.10 -14.32 -4.96
N PRO A 251 20.08 -14.36 -4.03
CA PRO A 251 19.82 -14.26 -2.59
C PRO A 251 18.92 -13.06 -2.22
N GLY A 252 19.07 -11.89 -2.85
CA GLY A 252 18.21 -10.72 -2.62
C GLY A 252 16.77 -10.90 -3.07
N GLN A 253 16.53 -11.63 -4.15
CA GLN A 253 15.19 -11.94 -4.65
C GLN A 253 14.44 -12.88 -3.69
N ARG A 254 15.17 -13.78 -3.03
CA ARG A 254 14.59 -14.66 -2.00
C ARG A 254 14.00 -13.89 -0.83
N HIS A 255 14.69 -12.87 -0.31
CA HIS A 255 14.17 -12.02 0.76
C HIS A 255 12.96 -11.18 0.33
N VAL A 256 12.95 -10.72 -0.94
CA VAL A 256 11.74 -10.07 -1.50
C VAL A 256 10.57 -11.04 -1.49
N PHE A 257 10.78 -12.28 -1.92
CA PHE A 257 9.72 -13.29 -1.98
C PHE A 257 9.24 -13.72 -0.58
N GLU A 258 10.13 -13.85 0.39
CA GLU A 258 9.78 -14.10 1.80
C GLU A 258 8.91 -12.96 2.34
N TYR A 259 9.31 -11.70 2.12
CA TYR A 259 8.51 -10.53 2.52
C TYR A 259 7.12 -10.51 1.86
N LEU A 260 7.04 -10.77 0.56
CA LEU A 260 5.76 -10.80 -0.17
C LEU A 260 4.85 -11.94 0.30
N ALA A 261 5.44 -13.10 0.66
CA ALA A 261 4.69 -14.21 1.20
C ALA A 261 4.07 -13.85 2.56
N ASP A 262 4.85 -13.25 3.46
CA ASP A 262 4.43 -12.95 4.82
C ASP A 262 3.49 -11.74 4.90
N GLU A 263 3.77 -10.66 4.17
CA GLU A 263 3.05 -9.39 4.30
C GLU A 263 1.86 -9.24 3.33
N VAL A 264 1.86 -9.98 2.24
CA VAL A 264 0.86 -9.82 1.19
C VAL A 264 0.02 -11.07 1.03
N LEU A 265 0.66 -12.19 0.70
CA LEU A 265 -0.08 -13.40 0.34
C LEU A 265 -0.75 -14.08 1.55
N SER A 266 -0.20 -13.94 2.76
CA SER A 266 -0.80 -14.44 3.99
C SER A 266 -2.03 -13.64 4.43
N ALA A 267 -2.11 -12.37 4.05
CA ALA A 267 -3.19 -11.46 4.43
C ALA A 267 -4.46 -11.65 3.59
N VAL A 268 -4.39 -12.39 2.47
CA VAL A 268 -5.55 -12.64 1.60
C VAL A 268 -6.13 -14.04 1.83
N ASP A 269 -7.45 -14.19 1.62
CA ASP A 269 -8.09 -15.51 1.72
C ASP A 269 -7.67 -16.46 0.59
N ALA A 270 -8.05 -17.73 0.72
CA ALA A 270 -7.65 -18.78 -0.20
C ALA A 270 -8.16 -18.53 -1.63
N GLU A 271 -9.41 -18.02 -1.81
CA GLU A 271 -9.98 -17.76 -3.13
C GLU A 271 -9.17 -16.71 -3.88
N LEU A 272 -8.87 -15.58 -3.23
CA LEU A 272 -8.12 -14.49 -3.84
C LEU A 272 -6.66 -14.88 -4.08
N ARG A 273 -6.07 -15.68 -3.18
CA ARG A 273 -4.71 -16.22 -3.33
C ARG A 273 -4.60 -17.12 -4.55
N ASP A 274 -5.49 -18.10 -4.68
CA ASP A 274 -5.51 -19.02 -5.82
C ASP A 274 -5.74 -18.28 -7.14
N PHE A 275 -6.60 -17.28 -7.13
CA PHE A 275 -6.86 -16.44 -8.30
C PHE A 275 -5.61 -15.64 -8.71
N LEU A 276 -4.92 -15.01 -7.77
CA LEU A 276 -3.67 -14.28 -8.03
C LEU A 276 -2.59 -15.20 -8.59
N LEU A 277 -2.42 -16.40 -8.01
CA LEU A 277 -1.45 -17.39 -8.49
C LEU A 277 -1.74 -17.79 -9.95
N ARG A 278 -2.99 -18.17 -10.25
CA ARG A 278 -3.37 -18.61 -11.61
C ARG A 278 -3.31 -17.50 -12.65
N CYS A 279 -3.57 -16.26 -12.26
CA CYS A 279 -3.52 -15.12 -13.16
C CYS A 279 -2.12 -14.49 -13.31
N SER A 280 -1.13 -14.89 -12.50
CA SER A 280 0.22 -14.30 -12.50
C SER A 280 0.96 -14.45 -13.84
N ILE A 281 0.64 -15.48 -14.61
CA ILE A 281 1.22 -15.72 -15.95
C ILE A 281 0.77 -14.69 -17.00
N LEU A 282 -0.29 -13.93 -16.74
CA LEU A 282 -0.83 -12.93 -17.64
C LEU A 282 -0.07 -11.60 -17.50
N PRO A 283 0.31 -10.94 -18.60
CA PRO A 283 0.96 -9.62 -18.55
C PRO A 283 0.00 -8.52 -18.07
N GLU A 284 -1.29 -8.69 -18.41
CA GLU A 284 -2.38 -7.79 -18.05
C GLU A 284 -3.58 -8.60 -17.58
N LEU A 285 -4.19 -8.14 -16.52
CA LEU A 285 -5.34 -8.76 -15.88
C LEU A 285 -6.61 -8.03 -16.31
N THR A 286 -7.36 -8.62 -17.23
CA THR A 286 -8.71 -8.17 -17.58
C THR A 286 -9.74 -9.14 -17.04
N PRO A 287 -10.98 -8.71 -16.72
CA PRO A 287 -12.03 -9.61 -16.22
C PRO A 287 -12.24 -10.85 -17.12
N ARG A 288 -12.27 -10.64 -18.45
CA ARG A 288 -12.49 -11.70 -19.43
C ARG A 288 -11.34 -12.71 -19.48
N ARG A 289 -10.07 -12.22 -19.55
CA ARG A 289 -8.90 -13.12 -19.63
C ARG A 289 -8.71 -13.89 -18.34
N CYS A 290 -8.83 -13.22 -17.20
CA CYS A 290 -8.70 -13.86 -15.90
C CYS A 290 -9.80 -14.89 -15.65
N ALA A 291 -11.06 -14.60 -16.03
CA ALA A 291 -12.16 -15.56 -15.92
C ALA A 291 -11.89 -16.84 -16.73
N TYR A 292 -11.34 -16.69 -17.93
CA TYR A 292 -11.04 -17.81 -18.80
C TYR A 292 -9.84 -18.62 -18.31
N VAL A 293 -8.71 -17.96 -18.04
CA VAL A 293 -7.46 -18.63 -17.67
C VAL A 293 -7.57 -19.30 -16.30
N ALA A 294 -8.06 -18.57 -15.28
CA ALA A 294 -8.21 -19.13 -13.94
C ALA A 294 -9.49 -19.97 -13.75
N GLN A 295 -10.35 -20.06 -14.76
CA GLN A 295 -11.67 -20.70 -14.69
C GLN A 295 -12.52 -20.16 -13.52
N GLN A 296 -12.48 -18.82 -13.34
CA GLN A 296 -13.13 -18.13 -12.23
C GLN A 296 -14.18 -17.13 -12.75
N PRO A 297 -15.49 -17.49 -12.73
CA PRO A 297 -16.56 -16.64 -13.26
C PRO A 297 -16.66 -15.26 -12.56
N ARG A 298 -16.21 -15.16 -11.30
CA ARG A 298 -16.24 -13.93 -10.51
C ARG A 298 -14.96 -13.09 -10.66
N ALA A 299 -14.16 -13.30 -11.71
CA ALA A 299 -12.88 -12.61 -11.91
C ALA A 299 -13.01 -11.08 -11.82
N GLY A 300 -14.07 -10.48 -12.34
CA GLY A 300 -14.29 -9.04 -12.25
C GLY A 300 -14.37 -8.54 -10.80
N LEU A 301 -15.09 -9.24 -9.92
CA LEU A 301 -15.20 -8.90 -8.50
C LEU A 301 -13.86 -9.11 -7.76
N LEU A 302 -13.11 -10.14 -8.14
CA LEU A 302 -11.79 -10.39 -7.56
C LEU A 302 -10.78 -9.33 -7.98
N LEU A 303 -10.82 -8.86 -9.24
CA LEU A 303 -9.98 -7.74 -9.70
C LEU A 303 -10.35 -6.43 -9.00
N GLU A 304 -11.65 -6.15 -8.78
CA GLU A 304 -12.09 -5.01 -7.95
C GLU A 304 -11.51 -5.09 -6.54
N ARG A 305 -11.52 -6.28 -5.98
CA ARG A 305 -10.99 -6.51 -4.65
C ARG A 305 -9.47 -6.32 -4.60
N ILE A 306 -8.73 -6.85 -5.58
CA ILE A 306 -7.27 -6.67 -5.71
C ILE A 306 -6.91 -5.19 -5.77
N GLU A 307 -7.63 -4.40 -6.58
CA GLU A 307 -7.44 -2.96 -6.70
C GLU A 307 -7.75 -2.25 -5.37
N ARG A 308 -8.90 -2.53 -4.78
CA ARG A 308 -9.33 -1.92 -3.51
C ARG A 308 -8.39 -2.23 -2.35
N GLU A 309 -7.88 -3.45 -2.26
CA GLU A 309 -6.95 -3.89 -1.21
C GLU A 309 -5.49 -3.45 -1.50
N GLY A 310 -5.23 -2.85 -2.66
CA GLY A 310 -3.91 -2.33 -3.04
C GLY A 310 -2.85 -3.43 -3.14
N LEU A 311 -3.19 -4.56 -3.78
CA LEU A 311 -2.33 -5.77 -3.83
C LEU A 311 -1.29 -5.68 -4.96
N PHE A 312 -0.40 -4.68 -4.92
CA PHE A 312 0.70 -4.53 -5.87
C PHE A 312 0.27 -4.56 -7.35
N VAL A 313 -0.80 -3.85 -7.65
CA VAL A 313 -1.31 -3.67 -9.02
C VAL A 313 -1.29 -2.20 -9.43
N VAL A 314 -1.17 -1.99 -10.74
CA VAL A 314 -1.33 -0.70 -11.40
C VAL A 314 -2.57 -0.78 -12.29
N LEU A 315 -3.46 0.19 -12.19
CA LEU A 315 -4.61 0.33 -13.07
C LEU A 315 -4.13 0.91 -14.40
N LEU A 316 -4.26 0.17 -15.50
CA LEU A 316 -3.91 0.63 -16.84
C LEU A 316 -5.09 1.26 -17.56
N ASP A 317 -6.29 0.71 -17.39
CA ASP A 317 -7.53 1.19 -17.97
C ASP A 317 -8.68 1.02 -16.97
N ALA A 318 -9.35 2.14 -16.66
CA ALA A 318 -10.45 2.16 -15.70
C ALA A 318 -11.77 1.64 -16.31
N GLU A 319 -12.01 1.85 -17.63
CA GLU A 319 -13.26 1.44 -18.29
C GLU A 319 -13.30 -0.07 -18.46
N GLU A 320 -12.22 -0.67 -18.98
CA GLU A 320 -12.09 -2.11 -19.15
C GLU A 320 -11.58 -2.83 -17.89
N ARG A 321 -11.22 -2.09 -16.85
CA ARG A 321 -10.61 -2.56 -15.60
C ARG A 321 -9.41 -3.46 -15.89
N THR A 322 -8.47 -2.93 -16.65
CA THR A 322 -7.22 -3.59 -16.95
C THR A 322 -6.19 -3.27 -15.87
N LEU A 323 -5.74 -4.29 -15.15
CA LEU A 323 -4.71 -4.18 -14.12
C LEU A 323 -3.41 -4.83 -14.60
N ARG A 324 -2.29 -4.37 -14.06
CA ARG A 324 -0.98 -5.01 -14.21
C ARG A 324 -0.38 -5.26 -12.83
N LEU A 325 0.08 -6.49 -12.61
CA LEU A 325 0.85 -6.82 -11.42
C LEU A 325 2.22 -6.13 -11.45
N HIS A 326 2.68 -5.66 -10.31
CA HIS A 326 4.06 -5.21 -10.13
C HIS A 326 5.02 -6.35 -10.48
N ASP A 327 6.09 -6.10 -11.24
CA ASP A 327 6.95 -7.15 -11.80
C ASP A 327 7.50 -8.11 -10.73
N LEU A 328 8.04 -7.60 -9.62
CA LEU A 328 8.54 -8.46 -8.54
C LEU A 328 7.43 -9.28 -7.85
N PHE A 329 6.21 -8.76 -7.79
CA PHE A 329 5.08 -9.50 -7.23
C PHE A 329 4.60 -10.58 -8.20
N ARG A 330 4.57 -10.28 -9.50
CA ARG A 330 4.29 -11.28 -10.54
C ARG A 330 5.33 -12.41 -10.53
N ASP A 331 6.63 -12.07 -10.51
CA ASP A 331 7.71 -13.06 -10.45
C ASP A 331 7.59 -13.97 -9.22
N PHE A 332 7.24 -13.39 -8.05
CA PHE A 332 6.98 -14.13 -6.83
C PHE A 332 5.77 -15.08 -6.98
N LEU A 333 4.65 -14.60 -7.52
CA LEU A 333 3.46 -15.42 -7.73
C LEU A 333 3.70 -16.54 -8.74
N GLU A 334 4.44 -16.28 -9.85
CA GLU A 334 4.82 -17.32 -10.81
C GLU A 334 5.74 -18.37 -10.19
N ASP A 335 6.73 -17.96 -9.40
CA ASP A 335 7.60 -18.89 -8.67
C ASP A 335 6.79 -19.77 -7.69
N ARG A 336 5.82 -19.16 -6.99
CA ARG A 336 4.94 -19.87 -6.08
C ARG A 336 4.00 -20.83 -6.80
N LEU A 337 3.41 -20.40 -7.91
CA LEU A 337 2.58 -21.26 -8.77
C LEU A 337 3.35 -22.48 -9.27
N GLN A 338 4.62 -22.30 -9.70
CA GLN A 338 5.47 -23.40 -10.16
C GLN A 338 5.81 -24.39 -9.04
N ARG A 339 5.92 -23.95 -7.80
CA ARG A 339 6.23 -24.83 -6.66
C ARG A 339 5.01 -25.56 -6.12
N ASP A 340 3.90 -24.83 -5.96
CA ASP A 340 2.74 -25.33 -5.23
C ASP A 340 1.70 -25.97 -6.16
N HIS A 341 1.67 -25.58 -7.47
CA HIS A 341 0.67 -25.98 -8.47
C HIS A 341 1.31 -26.30 -9.83
N ALA A 342 2.45 -27.00 -9.83
CA ALA A 342 3.21 -27.31 -11.04
C ALA A 342 2.39 -28.12 -12.06
N ASP A 343 1.45 -28.93 -11.61
CA ASP A 343 0.53 -29.74 -12.40
C ASP A 343 -0.52 -28.92 -13.14
N GLU A 344 -0.95 -27.78 -12.59
CA GLU A 344 -1.94 -26.90 -13.21
C GLU A 344 -1.30 -25.99 -14.28
N LEU A 345 -0.02 -25.67 -14.17
CA LEU A 345 0.69 -24.69 -14.99
C LEU A 345 0.57 -24.95 -16.50
N PRO A 346 0.75 -26.17 -17.04
CA PRO A 346 0.59 -26.41 -18.48
C PRO A 346 -0.81 -26.08 -19.00
N GLY A 347 -1.85 -26.39 -18.23
CA GLY A 347 -3.22 -26.08 -18.57
C GLY A 347 -3.52 -24.57 -18.56
N LEU A 348 -2.95 -23.84 -17.59
CA LEU A 348 -3.06 -22.38 -17.51
C LEU A 348 -2.39 -21.71 -18.72
N LEU A 349 -1.18 -22.14 -19.07
CA LEU A 349 -0.42 -21.58 -20.20
C LEU A 349 -1.12 -21.83 -21.55
N ARG A 350 -1.72 -23.01 -21.77
CA ARG A 350 -2.52 -23.30 -22.97
C ARG A 350 -3.72 -22.36 -23.07
N ARG A 351 -4.52 -22.23 -22.00
CA ARG A 351 -5.66 -21.30 -21.99
C ARG A 351 -5.23 -19.84 -22.21
N ALA A 352 -4.10 -19.44 -21.64
CA ALA A 352 -3.56 -18.10 -21.88
C ALA A 352 -3.20 -17.87 -23.35
N ALA A 353 -2.64 -18.89 -24.03
CA ALA A 353 -2.24 -18.81 -25.44
C ALA A 353 -3.42 -18.73 -26.41
N GLU A 354 -4.56 -19.40 -26.12
CA GLU A 354 -5.72 -19.46 -27.01
C GLU A 354 -6.28 -18.09 -27.39
N HIS A 355 -6.24 -17.13 -26.48
CA HIS A 355 -6.79 -15.77 -26.67
C HIS A 355 -5.73 -14.68 -26.67
N GLU A 356 -4.45 -15.05 -26.84
CA GLU A 356 -3.35 -14.08 -26.92
C GLU A 356 -3.22 -13.52 -28.34
N PRO A 357 -3.40 -12.19 -28.52
CA PRO A 357 -3.24 -11.59 -29.85
C PRO A 357 -1.78 -11.58 -30.33
N ASP A 358 -0.81 -11.48 -29.42
CA ASP A 358 0.61 -11.54 -29.74
C ASP A 358 1.05 -12.99 -29.98
N LEU A 359 1.38 -13.31 -31.25
CA LEU A 359 1.80 -14.66 -31.65
C LEU A 359 3.07 -15.12 -30.93
N ALA A 360 4.07 -14.23 -30.76
CA ALA A 360 5.33 -14.60 -30.11
C ALA A 360 5.07 -15.02 -28.65
N ARG A 361 4.19 -14.30 -27.96
CA ARG A 361 3.80 -14.61 -26.59
C ARG A 361 2.97 -15.90 -26.51
N ALA A 362 2.01 -16.09 -27.42
CA ALA A 362 1.22 -17.33 -27.49
C ALA A 362 2.12 -18.56 -27.69
N VAL A 363 3.03 -18.50 -28.65
CA VAL A 363 4.02 -19.54 -28.90
C VAL A 363 4.94 -19.78 -27.71
N GLY A 364 5.38 -18.72 -27.03
CA GLY A 364 6.18 -18.80 -25.82
C GLY A 364 5.47 -19.55 -24.68
N TRP A 365 4.18 -19.30 -24.48
CA TRP A 365 3.38 -20.02 -23.49
C TRP A 365 3.16 -21.49 -23.86
N LEU A 366 2.85 -21.80 -25.13
CA LEU A 366 2.69 -23.17 -25.59
C LEU A 366 3.99 -23.96 -25.46
N ALA A 367 5.13 -23.36 -25.78
CA ALA A 367 6.45 -23.97 -25.57
C ALA A 367 6.73 -24.25 -24.09
N ARG A 368 6.45 -23.29 -23.19
CA ARG A 368 6.55 -23.49 -21.73
C ARG A 368 5.61 -24.59 -21.20
N ALA A 369 4.45 -24.77 -21.85
CA ALA A 369 3.48 -25.84 -21.54
C ALA A 369 3.91 -27.21 -22.09
N GLY A 370 4.98 -27.30 -22.86
CA GLY A 370 5.38 -28.53 -23.59
C GLY A 370 4.45 -28.89 -24.77
N ALA A 371 3.59 -27.94 -25.19
CA ALA A 371 2.60 -28.12 -26.25
C ALA A 371 3.19 -27.76 -27.63
N TRP A 372 4.21 -28.49 -28.06
CA TRP A 372 5.01 -28.18 -29.26
C TRP A 372 4.21 -28.25 -30.55
N GLU A 373 3.26 -29.18 -30.68
CA GLU A 373 2.38 -29.32 -31.84
C GLU A 373 1.45 -28.12 -31.99
N GLU A 374 0.82 -27.70 -30.87
CA GLU A 374 -0.03 -26.50 -30.80
C GLU A 374 0.76 -25.22 -31.12
N ALA A 375 2.01 -25.12 -30.64
CA ALA A 375 2.90 -24.01 -30.95
C ALA A 375 3.25 -23.96 -32.46
N ALA A 376 3.56 -25.09 -33.07
CA ALA A 376 3.83 -25.17 -34.49
C ALA A 376 2.59 -24.81 -35.32
N GLN A 377 1.42 -25.29 -34.93
CA GLN A 377 0.16 -24.97 -35.57
C GLN A 377 -0.16 -23.47 -35.51
N ALA A 378 -0.01 -22.85 -34.29
CA ALA A 378 -0.22 -21.40 -34.12
C ALA A 378 0.70 -20.57 -35.02
N MET A 379 1.97 -20.99 -35.16
CA MET A 379 2.92 -20.35 -36.10
C MET A 379 2.51 -20.52 -37.54
N ALA A 380 2.02 -21.70 -37.95
CA ALA A 380 1.59 -21.96 -39.32
C ALA A 380 0.35 -21.15 -39.71
N GLU A 381 -0.63 -21.05 -38.81
CA GLU A 381 -1.91 -20.38 -39.06
C GLU A 381 -1.79 -18.85 -39.00
N ARG A 382 -1.06 -18.31 -38.02
CA ARG A 382 -1.00 -16.87 -37.71
C ARG A 382 0.29 -16.19 -38.21
N GLY A 383 1.36 -16.98 -38.47
CA GLY A 383 2.65 -16.45 -38.89
C GLY A 383 2.64 -15.75 -40.26
N PRO A 384 1.95 -16.28 -41.30
CA PRO A 384 1.90 -15.64 -42.62
C PRO A 384 1.33 -14.21 -42.61
N ALA A 385 0.44 -13.89 -41.65
CA ALA A 385 -0.14 -12.56 -41.51
C ALA A 385 0.86 -11.50 -40.97
N LEU A 386 1.98 -11.94 -40.40
CA LEU A 386 3.02 -11.09 -39.84
C LEU A 386 4.17 -10.79 -40.81
N VAL A 387 4.24 -11.51 -41.93
CA VAL A 387 5.24 -11.24 -42.97
C VAL A 387 4.71 -10.11 -43.86
N PRO A 388 5.33 -8.89 -43.85
CA PRO A 388 4.96 -7.87 -44.79
C PRO A 388 5.16 -8.44 -46.19
N LEU A 389 4.14 -8.42 -47.03
CA LEU A 389 4.28 -8.70 -48.47
C LEU A 389 5.28 -7.67 -49.02
N GLY A 390 6.54 -8.08 -49.09
CA GLY A 390 7.61 -7.29 -49.65
C GLY A 390 7.27 -6.99 -51.10
N GLY A 391 6.78 -5.79 -51.37
CA GLY A 391 6.72 -5.26 -52.73
C GLY A 391 8.14 -5.19 -53.25
N GLY A 392 8.54 -6.12 -54.11
CA GLY A 392 9.78 -6.02 -54.88
C GLY A 392 9.73 -4.80 -55.76
N PRO A 393 10.86 -4.10 -55.97
CA PRO A 393 10.93 -3.00 -56.91
C PRO A 393 10.76 -3.54 -58.34
N THR A 394 9.81 -3.01 -59.10
CA THR A 394 9.76 -3.05 -60.56
C THR A 394 10.69 -2.03 -61.12
#